data_bee07446ddd5f2d89f3da13ad5461f6e
#
_entry.id   bee07446ddd5f2d89f3da13ad5461f6e
#
_cell.length_a   1.000
_cell.length_b   1.000
_cell.length_c   1.000
_cell.angle_alpha   90.00
_cell.angle_beta   90.00
_cell.angle_gamma   90.00
#
_symmetry.space_group_name_H-M   'P 1'
#
loop_
_entity.id
_entity.type
_entity.pdbx_description
1 polymer ?
#
loop_
_entity_poly.entity_id
_entity_poly.type
_entity_poly.pdbx_seq_one_letter_code
_entity_poly.pdbx_strand_id
1 'polypeptide(L)'
;MSKEKIKKKINIPSLVLNFFQFLLIVIIIIIPLSLGALVYFNMPVNVSDLPLLSETDTIRLESEGTFLFDVRRGESAQSVGLRLERAGLIKSRYFWDFICRISGDQVKTGTYRLTLPASPLSIFRILVSGVEVQLRVTIPEGVTLNRMARIFEEAGICSSGEFLAASHDQWILNQYDIPNDSMEGYLFPDTYFFPASFPADKIVMKMADNFFEQLERISAKASSMTMKEINDIVILASIVEREYRVSDEAPVMAGVFLNRLRINMALQSCATVVYVITEIQGKPHPSRLFYIDLEIRNPYNTYLYPGFPPGPISAPGLIALNAAVNPAITDYLYFRLTDASAGRHYFSRSFDDHIRAGELLIKP
;
A
#
# COMPACT_ATOMS: atom_id res chain seq x y z
N MET A 1 51.73 28.50 82.24
CA MET A 1 50.64 29.17 81.45
C MET A 1 49.89 28.14 80.65
N SER A 2 48.77 27.67 81.25
CA SER A 2 47.90 26.65 80.64
C SER A 2 46.87 27.36 79.70
N LYS A 3 46.81 26.97 78.38
CA LYS A 3 45.81 27.47 77.44
C LYS A 3 44.59 26.52 77.53
N GLU A 4 43.56 26.85 78.31
CA GLU A 4 42.26 26.21 78.19
C GLU A 4 41.59 26.57 76.88
N LYS A 5 41.40 25.55 76.06
CA LYS A 5 40.58 25.64 74.84
C LYS A 5 39.11 25.54 75.23
N ILE A 6 38.41 26.68 75.26
CA ILE A 6 36.96 26.72 75.42
C ILE A 6 36.34 26.11 74.12
N LYS A 7 35.81 24.88 74.26
CA LYS A 7 34.94 24.28 73.21
C LYS A 7 33.58 24.98 73.26
N LYS A 8 33.32 25.92 72.38
CA LYS A 8 31.99 26.50 72.13
C LYS A 8 31.03 25.39 71.73
N LYS A 9 30.11 24.97 72.59
CA LYS A 9 28.97 24.13 72.26
C LYS A 9 28.07 24.94 71.36
N ILE A 10 27.99 24.56 70.10
CA ILE A 10 27.06 25.10 69.07
C ILE A 10 25.67 24.58 69.51
N ASN A 11 24.84 25.45 70.08
CA ASN A 11 23.46 25.12 70.46
C ASN A 11 22.61 25.22 69.16
N ILE A 12 22.38 24.08 68.44
CA ILE A 12 21.54 24.02 67.24
C ILE A 12 20.09 24.11 67.72
N PRO A 13 19.30 25.08 67.22
CA PRO A 13 17.87 25.16 67.56
C PRO A 13 17.16 23.85 67.23
N SER A 14 16.23 23.43 68.14
CA SER A 14 15.44 22.18 67.90
C SER A 14 14.74 22.15 66.57
N LEU A 15 14.33 23.28 66.03
CA LEU A 15 13.75 23.42 64.71
C LEU A 15 14.70 22.96 63.58
N VAL A 16 15.98 23.28 63.65
CA VAL A 16 17.02 22.89 62.69
C VAL A 16 17.30 21.40 62.82
N LEU A 17 17.34 20.84 64.07
CA LEU A 17 17.52 19.41 64.25
C LEU A 17 16.34 18.61 63.72
N ASN A 18 15.10 19.04 63.90
CA ASN A 18 13.89 18.42 63.39
C ASN A 18 13.87 18.47 61.82
N PHE A 19 14.31 19.57 61.19
CA PHE A 19 14.44 19.71 59.79
C PHE A 19 15.46 18.70 59.19
N PHE A 20 16.62 18.55 59.82
CA PHE A 20 17.61 17.55 59.37
C PHE A 20 17.14 16.12 59.60
N GLN A 21 16.41 15.81 60.64
CA GLN A 21 15.80 14.51 60.88
C GLN A 21 14.74 14.21 59.82
N PHE A 22 13.88 15.17 59.46
CA PHE A 22 12.92 15.03 58.39
C PHE A 22 13.61 14.81 57.05
N LEU A 23 14.65 15.58 56.71
CA LEU A 23 15.44 15.41 55.48
C LEU A 23 16.08 14.03 55.43
N LEU A 24 16.58 13.50 56.53
CA LEU A 24 17.17 12.18 56.64
C LEU A 24 16.12 11.07 56.38
N ILE A 25 14.91 11.23 56.89
CA ILE A 25 13.77 10.31 56.65
C ILE A 25 13.40 10.33 55.17
N VAL A 26 13.33 11.50 54.53
CA VAL A 26 13.06 11.64 53.11
C VAL A 26 14.13 10.91 52.27
N ILE A 27 15.39 11.11 52.57
CA ILE A 27 16.50 10.50 51.87
C ILE A 27 16.52 8.97 52.04
N ILE A 28 16.36 8.49 53.27
CA ILE A 28 16.55 7.06 53.59
C ILE A 28 15.30 6.22 53.26
N ILE A 29 14.10 6.78 53.34
CA ILE A 29 12.84 6.02 53.19
C ILE A 29 12.11 6.39 51.91
N ILE A 30 11.83 7.67 51.67
CA ILE A 30 10.95 8.09 50.55
C ILE A 30 11.64 7.93 49.21
N ILE A 31 12.93 8.33 49.11
CA ILE A 31 13.65 8.21 47.82
C ILE A 31 13.81 6.74 47.40
N PRO A 32 14.26 5.80 48.23
CA PRO A 32 14.35 4.39 47.86
C PRO A 32 13.00 3.76 47.54
N LEU A 33 11.93 4.11 48.29
CA LEU A 33 10.57 3.62 48.03
C LEU A 33 10.05 4.13 46.68
N SER A 34 10.26 5.43 46.37
CA SER A 34 9.89 6.02 45.08
C SER A 34 10.67 5.40 43.93
N LEU A 35 11.99 5.20 44.11
CA LEU A 35 12.83 4.54 43.10
C LEU A 35 12.41 3.08 42.89
N GLY A 36 12.10 2.34 43.96
CA GLY A 36 11.58 0.99 43.92
C GLY A 36 10.25 0.91 43.16
N ALA A 37 9.34 1.86 43.39
CA ALA A 37 8.08 1.96 42.65
C ALA A 37 8.29 2.26 41.18
N LEU A 38 9.20 3.17 40.82
CA LEU A 38 9.55 3.46 39.44
C LEU A 38 10.09 2.21 38.72
N VAL A 39 10.99 1.46 39.37
CA VAL A 39 11.53 0.22 38.85
C VAL A 39 10.42 -0.82 38.63
N TYR A 40 9.56 -1.02 39.65
CA TYR A 40 8.46 -2.00 39.62
C TYR A 40 7.46 -1.71 38.51
N PHE A 41 7.03 -0.47 38.35
CA PHE A 41 6.07 -0.11 37.30
C PHE A 41 6.68 -0.09 35.89
N ASN A 42 8.02 0.04 35.79
CA ASN A 42 8.71 -0.08 34.48
C ASN A 42 9.18 -1.50 34.16
N MET A 43 8.93 -2.48 35.05
CA MET A 43 9.26 -3.87 34.73
C MET A 43 8.50 -4.34 33.48
N PRO A 44 9.15 -5.08 32.58
CA PRO A 44 8.50 -5.69 31.43
C PRO A 44 7.32 -6.57 31.85
N VAL A 45 6.28 -6.58 31.03
CA VAL A 45 5.17 -7.53 31.10
C VAL A 45 5.48 -8.69 30.19
N ASN A 46 5.25 -9.93 30.64
CA ASN A 46 5.42 -11.15 29.84
C ASN A 46 4.08 -11.60 29.25
N VAL A 47 4.14 -12.43 28.23
CA VAL A 47 2.93 -13.01 27.61
C VAL A 47 2.09 -13.79 28.59
N SER A 48 2.74 -14.51 29.54
CA SER A 48 2.07 -15.25 30.62
C SER A 48 1.24 -14.40 31.58
N ASP A 49 1.54 -13.12 31.67
CA ASP A 49 0.89 -12.18 32.60
C ASP A 49 -0.33 -11.47 32.00
N LEU A 50 -0.60 -11.72 30.70
CA LEU A 50 -1.71 -11.10 30.01
C LEU A 50 -3.06 -11.73 30.42
N PRO A 51 -4.09 -10.91 30.67
CA PRO A 51 -5.45 -11.43 30.78
C PRO A 51 -5.85 -12.09 29.46
N LEU A 52 -6.79 -13.03 29.50
CA LEU A 52 -7.40 -13.57 28.28
C LEU A 52 -7.94 -12.40 27.46
N LEU A 53 -7.16 -12.00 26.44
CA LEU A 53 -7.51 -10.89 25.55
C LEU A 53 -8.74 -11.33 24.75
N SER A 54 -9.90 -10.77 25.05
CA SER A 54 -10.94 -10.67 24.05
C SER A 54 -10.38 -9.75 22.97
N GLU A 55 -10.44 -10.18 21.71
CA GLU A 55 -10.11 -9.33 20.55
C GLU A 55 -10.98 -8.07 20.63
N THR A 56 -10.45 -7.03 21.25
CA THR A 56 -11.03 -5.70 21.17
C THR A 56 -10.49 -5.06 19.89
N ASP A 57 -11.30 -4.26 19.21
CA ASP A 57 -11.00 -3.57 17.93
C ASP A 57 -9.65 -2.80 17.86
N THR A 58 -8.86 -2.86 18.92
CA THR A 58 -7.67 -2.02 19.12
C THR A 58 -6.37 -2.76 19.35
N ILE A 59 -6.44 -4.08 19.59
CA ILE A 59 -5.26 -4.92 19.82
C ILE A 59 -5.51 -6.23 19.06
N ARG A 60 -4.70 -6.48 18.06
CA ARG A 60 -4.73 -7.71 17.27
C ARG A 60 -3.49 -8.53 17.58
N LEU A 61 -3.68 -9.79 17.88
CA LEU A 61 -2.57 -10.74 18.00
C LEU A 61 -2.02 -11.04 16.59
N GLU A 62 -0.75 -10.70 16.35
CA GLU A 62 -0.06 -11.00 15.08
C GLU A 62 0.63 -12.36 15.13
N SER A 63 1.27 -12.65 16.26
CA SER A 63 1.90 -13.93 16.57
C SER A 63 2.06 -14.06 18.08
N GLU A 64 2.50 -15.23 18.57
CA GLU A 64 2.72 -15.41 20.00
C GLU A 64 3.66 -14.34 20.55
N GLY A 65 3.16 -13.52 21.48
CA GLY A 65 3.90 -12.43 22.11
C GLY A 65 4.05 -11.15 21.26
N THR A 66 3.45 -11.08 20.07
CA THR A 66 3.51 -9.87 19.22
C THR A 66 2.11 -9.36 18.93
N PHE A 67 1.89 -8.09 19.23
CA PHE A 67 0.59 -7.42 19.14
C PHE A 67 0.67 -6.19 18.24
N LEU A 68 -0.37 -5.97 17.45
CA LEU A 68 -0.61 -4.71 16.76
C LEU A 68 -1.48 -3.82 17.64
N PHE A 69 -0.96 -2.65 17.98
CA PHE A 69 -1.63 -1.64 18.79
C PHE A 69 -1.89 -0.39 17.95
N ASP A 70 -3.16 -0.02 17.83
CA ASP A 70 -3.57 1.14 17.04
C ASP A 70 -3.78 2.37 17.91
N VAL A 71 -3.08 3.48 17.60
CA VAL A 71 -3.26 4.80 18.20
C VAL A 71 -4.10 5.64 17.24
N ARG A 72 -5.32 5.96 17.63
CA ARG A 72 -6.30 6.68 16.80
C ARG A 72 -5.94 8.14 16.63
N ARG A 73 -6.34 8.72 15.51
CA ARG A 73 -6.14 10.14 15.25
C ARG A 73 -6.84 11.00 16.31
N GLY A 74 -6.07 11.90 16.94
CA GLY A 74 -6.57 12.77 18.01
C GLY A 74 -6.73 12.09 19.38
N GLU A 75 -6.28 10.83 19.52
CA GLU A 75 -6.31 10.14 20.81
C GLU A 75 -5.28 10.74 21.79
N SER A 76 -5.72 10.99 23.03
CA SER A 76 -4.84 11.52 24.05
C SER A 76 -3.90 10.44 24.61
N ALA A 77 -2.70 10.82 25.04
CA ALA A 77 -1.75 9.91 25.68
C ALA A 77 -2.36 9.19 26.90
N GLN A 78 -3.27 9.85 27.63
CA GLN A 78 -3.99 9.26 28.77
C GLN A 78 -4.96 8.15 28.34
N SER A 79 -5.66 8.34 27.21
CA SER A 79 -6.53 7.32 26.62
C SER A 79 -5.72 6.10 26.18
N VAL A 80 -4.58 6.35 25.52
CA VAL A 80 -3.62 5.30 25.14
C VAL A 80 -3.16 4.51 26.36
N GLY A 81 -2.74 5.19 27.45
CA GLY A 81 -2.32 4.55 28.70
C GLY A 81 -3.40 3.70 29.33
N LEU A 82 -4.66 4.16 29.32
CA LEU A 82 -5.81 3.40 29.83
C LEU A 82 -6.04 2.12 29.01
N ARG A 83 -5.89 2.19 27.70
CA ARG A 83 -6.04 1.02 26.81
C ARG A 83 -4.91 0.01 27.01
N LEU A 84 -3.66 0.49 27.09
CA LEU A 84 -2.49 -0.35 27.39
C LEU A 84 -2.63 -1.09 28.74
N GLU A 85 -3.13 -0.38 29.79
CA GLU A 85 -3.38 -0.99 31.10
C GLU A 85 -4.49 -2.05 31.05
N ARG A 86 -5.63 -1.73 30.40
CA ARG A 86 -6.74 -2.68 30.20
C ARG A 86 -6.32 -3.93 29.45
N ALA A 87 -5.43 -3.80 28.50
CA ALA A 87 -4.85 -4.89 27.74
C ALA A 87 -3.78 -5.67 28.52
N GLY A 88 -3.40 -5.23 29.69
CA GLY A 88 -2.33 -5.84 30.48
C GLY A 88 -0.92 -5.58 29.94
N LEU A 89 -0.76 -4.71 28.93
CA LEU A 89 0.53 -4.39 28.32
C LEU A 89 1.40 -3.49 29.21
N ILE A 90 0.77 -2.77 30.16
CA ILE A 90 1.44 -2.00 31.20
C ILE A 90 0.74 -2.23 32.55
N LYS A 91 1.50 -2.11 33.66
CA LYS A 91 0.99 -2.31 35.03
C LYS A 91 0.20 -1.12 35.57
N SER A 92 0.44 0.10 35.07
CA SER A 92 -0.15 1.32 35.62
C SER A 92 -0.22 2.43 34.55
N ARG A 93 -1.43 2.93 34.31
CA ARG A 93 -1.68 4.12 33.49
C ARG A 93 -1.09 5.40 34.13
N TYR A 94 -1.01 5.47 35.47
CA TYR A 94 -0.44 6.62 36.15
C TYR A 94 1.07 6.73 35.93
N PHE A 95 1.75 5.57 35.85
CA PHE A 95 3.16 5.53 35.47
C PHE A 95 3.38 5.90 34.01
N TRP A 96 2.47 5.48 33.14
CA TRP A 96 2.45 5.90 31.74
C TRP A 96 2.28 7.43 31.60
N ASP A 97 1.29 8.01 32.28
CA ASP A 97 1.07 9.46 32.28
C ASP A 97 2.29 10.23 32.82
N PHE A 98 2.98 9.66 33.79
CA PHE A 98 4.24 10.20 34.33
C PHE A 98 5.34 10.21 33.29
N ILE A 99 5.55 9.11 32.54
CA ILE A 99 6.52 9.02 31.44
C ILE A 99 6.20 10.08 30.36
N CYS A 100 4.97 10.14 29.89
CA CYS A 100 4.54 11.09 28.88
C CYS A 100 4.77 12.56 29.32
N ARG A 101 4.50 12.86 30.58
CA ARG A 101 4.64 14.21 31.12
C ARG A 101 6.10 14.63 31.29
N ILE A 102 6.97 13.71 31.71
CA ILE A 102 8.41 14.01 31.91
C ILE A 102 9.13 14.10 30.57
N SER A 103 8.82 13.22 29.62
CA SER A 103 9.45 13.27 28.30
C SER A 103 9.08 14.53 27.53
N GLY A 104 7.83 14.99 27.66
CA GLY A 104 7.31 16.07 26.82
C GLY A 104 7.04 15.68 25.37
N ASP A 105 7.39 14.45 24.97
CA ASP A 105 7.15 13.94 23.62
C ASP A 105 5.69 13.51 23.43
N GLN A 106 5.19 13.62 22.23
CA GLN A 106 3.82 13.23 21.88
C GLN A 106 3.77 11.81 21.30
N VAL A 107 2.83 11.01 21.78
CA VAL A 107 2.45 9.74 21.18
C VAL A 107 1.87 10.03 19.80
N LYS A 108 2.42 9.38 18.77
CA LYS A 108 1.98 9.58 17.38
C LYS A 108 0.86 8.63 17.02
N THR A 109 -0.04 9.09 16.16
CA THR A 109 -1.09 8.26 15.55
C THR A 109 -0.46 7.19 14.67
N GLY A 110 -1.07 5.99 14.62
CA GLY A 110 -0.61 4.91 13.74
C GLY A 110 -0.75 3.53 14.36
N THR A 111 -0.44 2.50 13.61
CA THR A 111 -0.43 1.10 14.06
C THR A 111 0.99 0.65 14.36
N TYR A 112 1.22 0.20 15.58
CA TYR A 112 2.54 -0.16 16.08
C TYR A 112 2.62 -1.63 16.47
N ARG A 113 3.77 -2.24 16.20
CA ARG A 113 4.08 -3.60 16.63
C ARG A 113 4.70 -3.57 18.00
N LEU A 114 4.03 -4.18 18.97
CA LEU A 114 4.51 -4.35 20.35
C LEU A 114 4.86 -5.80 20.58
N THR A 115 6.15 -6.09 20.80
CA THR A 115 6.63 -7.44 21.08
C THR A 115 6.96 -7.58 22.55
N LEU A 116 6.36 -8.56 23.23
CA LEU A 116 6.62 -8.87 24.63
C LEU A 116 7.80 -9.83 24.79
N PRO A 117 8.58 -9.73 25.87
CA PRO A 117 8.36 -8.83 27.01
C PRO A 117 8.71 -7.36 26.70
N ALA A 118 7.82 -6.44 27.08
CA ALA A 118 8.01 -5.01 26.88
C ALA A 118 7.75 -4.21 28.16
N SER A 119 8.59 -3.18 28.41
CA SER A 119 8.37 -2.23 29.49
C SER A 119 7.55 -1.04 29.02
N PRO A 120 6.82 -0.33 29.92
CA PRO A 120 6.12 0.91 29.57
C PRO A 120 6.98 1.94 28.86
N LEU A 121 8.25 2.09 29.26
CA LEU A 121 9.18 3.00 28.62
C LEU A 121 9.56 2.54 27.21
N SER A 122 9.70 1.23 26.97
CA SER A 122 9.97 0.70 25.62
C SER A 122 8.77 0.88 24.69
N ILE A 123 7.55 0.62 25.20
CA ILE A 123 6.31 0.89 24.47
C ILE A 123 6.21 2.39 24.12
N PHE A 124 6.45 3.26 25.10
CA PHE A 124 6.43 4.71 24.89
C PHE A 124 7.39 5.14 23.76
N ARG A 125 8.62 4.65 23.77
CA ARG A 125 9.61 4.96 22.72
C ARG A 125 9.14 4.51 21.35
N ILE A 126 8.50 3.34 21.24
CA ILE A 126 7.94 2.85 19.98
C ILE A 126 6.85 3.82 19.49
N LEU A 127 5.90 4.20 20.35
CA LEU A 127 4.77 5.06 19.96
C LEU A 127 5.20 6.49 19.64
N VAL A 128 6.25 7.00 20.28
CA VAL A 128 6.80 8.34 20.00
C VAL A 128 7.67 8.35 18.75
N SER A 129 8.38 7.26 18.46
CA SER A 129 9.19 7.16 17.23
C SER A 129 8.37 7.38 15.96
N GLY A 130 7.11 6.95 15.96
CA GLY A 130 6.21 7.04 14.82
C GLY A 130 6.56 6.06 13.70
N VAL A 131 7.36 5.03 13.99
CA VAL A 131 7.64 3.96 13.04
C VAL A 131 6.46 3.00 13.05
N GLU A 132 5.52 3.26 12.15
CA GLU A 132 4.32 2.45 11.98
C GLU A 132 4.61 1.12 11.29
N VAL A 133 3.78 0.12 11.58
CA VAL A 133 3.82 -1.15 10.87
C VAL A 133 3.40 -0.93 9.42
N GLN A 134 4.25 -1.34 8.50
CA GLN A 134 3.97 -1.31 7.07
C GLN A 134 3.35 -2.64 6.65
N LEU A 135 2.13 -2.58 6.14
CA LEU A 135 1.46 -3.70 5.49
C LEU A 135 1.97 -3.81 4.06
N ARG A 136 2.46 -4.99 3.71
CA ARG A 136 2.91 -5.27 2.34
C ARG A 136 1.70 -5.64 1.49
N VAL A 137 1.54 -4.97 0.36
CA VAL A 137 0.52 -5.27 -0.65
C VAL A 137 1.18 -5.37 -2.02
N THR A 138 0.87 -6.42 -2.76
CA THR A 138 1.36 -6.60 -4.14
C THR A 138 0.18 -6.44 -5.09
N ILE A 139 0.32 -5.49 -6.02
CA ILE A 139 -0.63 -5.25 -7.09
C ILE A 139 -0.08 -5.93 -8.34
N PRO A 140 -0.73 -6.99 -8.85
CA PRO A 140 -0.30 -7.67 -10.07
C PRO A 140 -0.47 -6.80 -11.31
N GLU A 141 0.30 -7.10 -12.36
CA GLU A 141 0.11 -6.53 -13.68
C GLU A 141 -1.23 -6.97 -14.29
N GLY A 142 -1.81 -6.17 -15.16
CA GLY A 142 -3.04 -6.46 -15.87
C GLY A 142 -4.32 -6.42 -15.03
N VAL A 143 -4.29 -5.99 -13.76
CA VAL A 143 -5.49 -5.81 -12.94
C VAL A 143 -6.18 -4.49 -13.24
N THR A 144 -7.49 -4.43 -12.97
CA THR A 144 -8.32 -3.23 -13.08
C THR A 144 -8.40 -2.49 -11.74
N LEU A 145 -8.89 -1.24 -11.73
CA LEU A 145 -9.13 -0.46 -10.50
C LEU A 145 -10.03 -1.21 -9.51
N ASN A 146 -11.09 -1.87 -10.00
CA ASN A 146 -11.97 -2.66 -9.14
C ASN A 146 -11.24 -3.83 -8.46
N ARG A 147 -10.31 -4.47 -9.14
CA ARG A 147 -9.51 -5.54 -8.54
C ARG A 147 -8.47 -4.98 -7.56
N MET A 148 -7.83 -3.84 -7.88
CA MET A 148 -6.92 -3.15 -6.95
C MET A 148 -7.63 -2.76 -5.65
N ALA A 149 -8.84 -2.19 -5.76
CA ALA A 149 -9.66 -1.81 -4.62
C ALA A 149 -9.87 -2.98 -3.65
N ARG A 150 -10.23 -4.15 -4.18
CA ARG A 150 -10.38 -5.37 -3.37
C ARG A 150 -9.08 -5.82 -2.73
N ILE A 151 -7.96 -5.76 -3.45
CA ILE A 151 -6.64 -6.13 -2.91
C ILE A 151 -6.27 -5.22 -1.73
N PHE A 152 -6.52 -3.91 -1.81
CA PHE A 152 -6.27 -2.99 -0.70
C PHE A 152 -7.18 -3.25 0.50
N GLU A 153 -8.46 -3.58 0.27
CA GLU A 153 -9.40 -3.94 1.33
C GLU A 153 -9.04 -5.27 1.99
N GLU A 154 -8.71 -6.31 1.21
CA GLU A 154 -8.22 -7.61 1.69
C GLU A 154 -6.93 -7.46 2.52
N ALA A 155 -6.06 -6.51 2.16
CA ALA A 155 -4.84 -6.18 2.90
C ALA A 155 -5.08 -5.33 4.16
N GLY A 156 -6.31 -4.82 4.38
CA GLY A 156 -6.65 -3.98 5.53
C GLY A 156 -6.05 -2.59 5.50
N ILE A 157 -5.76 -2.05 4.30
CA ILE A 157 -5.13 -0.74 4.12
C ILE A 157 -6.19 0.35 3.99
N CYS A 158 -7.17 0.18 3.08
CA CYS A 158 -8.33 1.08 2.94
C CYS A 158 -9.52 0.28 2.40
N SER A 159 -10.74 0.81 2.50
CA SER A 159 -11.91 0.17 1.90
C SER A 159 -11.89 0.29 0.37
N SER A 160 -12.53 -0.69 -0.30
CA SER A 160 -12.71 -0.65 -1.76
C SER A 160 -13.41 0.62 -2.22
N GLY A 161 -14.40 1.09 -1.46
CA GLY A 161 -15.14 2.30 -1.78
C GLY A 161 -14.28 3.58 -1.72
N GLU A 162 -13.42 3.72 -0.69
CA GLU A 162 -12.50 4.85 -0.56
C GLU A 162 -11.46 4.86 -1.68
N PHE A 163 -10.90 3.69 -2.03
CA PHE A 163 -9.93 3.59 -3.12
C PHE A 163 -10.55 3.97 -4.46
N LEU A 164 -11.74 3.45 -4.78
CA LEU A 164 -12.43 3.77 -6.02
C LEU A 164 -12.84 5.24 -6.08
N ALA A 165 -13.34 5.81 -4.98
CA ALA A 165 -13.64 7.24 -4.91
C ALA A 165 -12.41 8.10 -5.20
N ALA A 166 -11.26 7.77 -4.58
CA ALA A 166 -10.00 8.47 -4.83
C ALA A 166 -9.51 8.30 -6.28
N SER A 167 -9.71 7.10 -6.88
CA SER A 167 -9.31 6.82 -8.27
C SER A 167 -10.16 7.56 -9.32
N HIS A 168 -11.30 8.14 -8.92
CA HIS A 168 -12.18 8.96 -9.77
C HIS A 168 -12.23 10.42 -9.31
N ASP A 169 -11.40 10.81 -8.33
CA ASP A 169 -11.38 12.16 -7.82
C ASP A 169 -10.82 13.15 -8.85
N GLN A 170 -11.65 14.13 -9.23
CA GLN A 170 -11.30 15.10 -10.27
C GLN A 170 -10.05 15.93 -9.93
N TRP A 171 -9.81 16.18 -8.64
CA TRP A 171 -8.61 16.90 -8.22
C TRP A 171 -7.35 16.06 -8.49
N ILE A 172 -7.39 14.76 -8.22
CA ILE A 172 -6.28 13.83 -8.52
C ILE A 172 -6.08 13.72 -10.04
N LEU A 173 -7.15 13.52 -10.80
CA LEU A 173 -7.08 13.45 -12.26
C LEU A 173 -6.44 14.72 -12.86
N ASN A 174 -6.83 15.88 -12.37
CA ASN A 174 -6.25 17.16 -12.80
C ASN A 174 -4.78 17.33 -12.37
N GLN A 175 -4.36 16.76 -11.23
CA GLN A 175 -2.97 16.83 -10.76
C GLN A 175 -2.01 16.14 -11.74
N TYR A 176 -2.47 15.14 -12.45
CA TYR A 176 -1.69 14.37 -13.42
C TYR A 176 -2.12 14.61 -14.88
N ASP A 177 -3.00 15.60 -15.12
CA ASP A 177 -3.56 15.92 -16.44
C ASP A 177 -4.21 14.69 -17.13
N ILE A 178 -4.78 13.75 -16.37
CA ILE A 178 -5.41 12.54 -16.91
C ILE A 178 -6.66 12.93 -17.71
N PRO A 179 -6.74 12.56 -19.01
CA PRO A 179 -7.85 12.96 -19.87
C PRO A 179 -9.13 12.12 -19.68
N ASN A 180 -9.05 11.05 -18.88
CA ASN A 180 -10.14 10.11 -18.62
C ASN A 180 -10.86 10.46 -17.31
N ASP A 181 -11.95 9.76 -17.03
CA ASP A 181 -12.76 9.93 -15.81
C ASP A 181 -12.24 9.10 -14.62
N SER A 182 -11.14 8.40 -14.79
CA SER A 182 -10.52 7.55 -13.77
C SER A 182 -9.02 7.38 -13.98
N MET A 183 -8.36 6.91 -12.93
CA MET A 183 -6.94 6.52 -12.93
C MET A 183 -6.69 5.12 -13.54
N GLU A 184 -7.66 4.51 -14.25
CA GLU A 184 -7.47 3.21 -14.89
C GLU A 184 -6.27 3.24 -15.84
N GLY A 185 -5.34 2.28 -15.66
CA GLY A 185 -4.10 2.20 -16.43
C GLY A 185 -2.93 3.07 -15.92
N TYR A 186 -3.18 4.05 -15.05
CA TYR A 186 -2.18 5.00 -14.56
C TYR A 186 -1.66 4.70 -13.14
N LEU A 187 -2.09 3.60 -12.54
CA LEU A 187 -1.60 3.14 -11.24
C LEU A 187 -0.65 1.96 -11.45
N PHE A 188 0.66 2.20 -11.24
CA PHE A 188 1.67 1.20 -11.57
C PHE A 188 1.55 -0.07 -10.71
N PRO A 189 1.53 -1.28 -11.30
CA PRO A 189 1.54 -2.54 -10.57
C PRO A 189 2.94 -2.78 -9.97
N ASP A 190 2.99 -2.93 -8.64
CA ASP A 190 4.23 -3.13 -7.88
C ASP A 190 3.90 -3.70 -6.49
N THR A 191 4.93 -3.95 -5.69
CA THR A 191 4.79 -4.25 -4.27
C THR A 191 4.96 -2.96 -3.46
N TYR A 192 3.90 -2.55 -2.80
CA TYR A 192 3.85 -1.36 -1.97
C TYR A 192 3.84 -1.70 -0.49
N PHE A 193 4.25 -0.71 0.30
CA PHE A 193 4.21 -0.76 1.76
C PHE A 193 3.45 0.46 2.26
N PHE A 194 2.35 0.21 2.98
CA PHE A 194 1.48 1.24 3.55
C PHE A 194 1.15 0.95 5.00
N PRO A 195 1.01 1.97 5.86
CA PRO A 195 0.40 1.77 7.16
C PRO A 195 -1.05 1.27 7.03
N ALA A 196 -1.56 0.62 8.08
CA ALA A 196 -2.99 0.32 8.16
C ALA A 196 -3.80 1.63 8.16
N SER A 197 -4.96 1.63 7.52
CA SER A 197 -5.82 2.83 7.39
C SER A 197 -5.13 4.01 6.72
N PHE A 198 -4.19 3.74 5.81
CA PHE A 198 -3.53 4.81 5.05
C PHE A 198 -4.54 5.47 4.09
N PRO A 199 -4.53 6.82 3.95
CA PRO A 199 -5.51 7.53 3.14
C PRO A 199 -5.47 7.10 1.67
N ALA A 200 -6.64 6.78 1.10
CA ALA A 200 -6.76 6.24 -0.25
C ALA A 200 -6.27 7.22 -1.34
N ASP A 201 -6.49 8.52 -1.17
CA ASP A 201 -5.95 9.56 -2.04
C ASP A 201 -4.41 9.51 -2.12
N LYS A 202 -3.74 9.27 -0.99
CA LYS A 202 -2.28 9.13 -0.93
C LYS A 202 -1.78 7.82 -1.53
N ILE A 203 -2.58 6.75 -1.46
CA ILE A 203 -2.26 5.48 -2.14
C ILE A 203 -2.28 5.72 -3.65
N VAL A 204 -3.39 6.27 -4.16
CA VAL A 204 -3.57 6.55 -5.60
C VAL A 204 -2.46 7.44 -6.14
N MET A 205 -2.16 8.54 -5.44
CA MET A 205 -1.07 9.45 -5.85
C MET A 205 0.29 8.74 -5.86
N LYS A 206 0.62 7.97 -4.83
CA LYS A 206 1.90 7.23 -4.78
C LYS A 206 2.05 6.22 -5.92
N MET A 207 0.95 5.55 -6.30
CA MET A 207 0.96 4.60 -7.41
C MET A 207 1.05 5.30 -8.76
N ALA A 208 0.42 6.48 -8.89
CA ALA A 208 0.53 7.32 -10.07
C ALA A 208 1.93 7.92 -10.21
N ASP A 209 2.52 8.44 -9.13
CA ASP A 209 3.91 8.92 -9.13
C ASP A 209 4.86 7.83 -9.63
N ASN A 210 4.71 6.58 -9.12
CA ASN A 210 5.50 5.45 -9.58
C ASN A 210 5.27 5.16 -11.08
N PHE A 211 4.03 5.27 -11.56
CA PHE A 211 3.73 5.09 -12.99
C PHE A 211 4.51 6.08 -13.86
N PHE A 212 4.46 7.36 -13.57
CA PHE A 212 5.17 8.37 -14.33
C PHE A 212 6.70 8.23 -14.21
N GLU A 213 7.20 7.87 -13.03
CA GLU A 213 8.63 7.56 -12.83
C GLU A 213 9.09 6.38 -13.71
N GLN A 214 8.31 5.29 -13.79
CA GLN A 214 8.63 4.16 -14.66
C GLN A 214 8.58 4.54 -16.14
N LEU A 215 7.59 5.34 -16.54
CA LEU A 215 7.48 5.83 -17.91
C LEU A 215 8.70 6.68 -18.32
N GLU A 216 9.17 7.55 -17.45
CA GLU A 216 10.40 8.34 -17.66
C GLU A 216 11.66 7.46 -17.77
N ARG A 217 11.73 6.38 -16.98
CA ARG A 217 12.84 5.41 -17.06
C ARG A 217 12.85 4.64 -18.38
N ILE A 218 11.68 4.32 -18.93
CA ILE A 218 11.55 3.65 -20.23
C ILE A 218 11.98 4.57 -21.36
N SER A 219 11.62 5.85 -21.28
CA SER A 219 11.90 6.82 -22.35
C SER A 219 12.19 8.19 -21.78
N ALA A 220 13.42 8.65 -22.01
CA ALA A 220 13.78 10.04 -21.67
C ALA A 220 12.94 11.10 -22.41
N LYS A 221 12.17 10.69 -23.43
CA LYS A 221 11.25 11.57 -24.14
C LYS A 221 9.89 11.69 -23.45
N ALA A 222 9.58 10.83 -22.46
CA ALA A 222 8.29 10.82 -21.79
C ALA A 222 7.91 12.19 -21.22
N SER A 223 8.87 12.90 -20.61
CA SER A 223 8.68 14.25 -20.07
C SER A 223 8.36 15.32 -21.12
N SER A 224 8.57 15.05 -22.42
CA SER A 224 8.24 15.94 -23.52
C SER A 224 6.99 15.52 -24.31
N MET A 225 6.37 14.39 -23.96
CA MET A 225 5.14 13.92 -24.57
C MET A 225 3.93 14.70 -24.04
N THR A 226 2.96 14.92 -24.91
CA THR A 226 1.65 15.42 -24.49
C THR A 226 0.89 14.34 -23.73
N MET A 227 -0.03 14.72 -22.84
CA MET A 227 -0.86 13.73 -22.13
C MET A 227 -1.73 12.90 -23.08
N LYS A 228 -2.07 13.42 -24.26
CA LYS A 228 -2.74 12.64 -25.30
C LYS A 228 -1.84 11.49 -25.79
N GLU A 229 -0.57 11.75 -26.07
CA GLU A 229 0.38 10.72 -26.51
C GLU A 229 0.62 9.69 -25.39
N ILE A 230 0.75 10.13 -24.16
CA ILE A 230 0.86 9.23 -23.00
C ILE A 230 -0.40 8.36 -22.87
N ASN A 231 -1.59 8.95 -23.03
CA ASN A 231 -2.85 8.19 -22.95
C ASN A 231 -2.94 7.13 -24.06
N ASP A 232 -2.55 7.46 -25.29
CA ASP A 232 -2.53 6.51 -26.39
C ASP A 232 -1.55 5.34 -26.11
N ILE A 233 -0.39 5.64 -25.51
CA ILE A 233 0.59 4.64 -25.05
C ILE A 233 -0.02 3.74 -23.95
N VAL A 234 -0.68 4.33 -22.94
CA VAL A 234 -1.26 3.59 -21.81
C VAL A 234 -2.39 2.69 -22.29
N ILE A 235 -3.25 3.17 -23.19
CA ILE A 235 -4.30 2.34 -23.82
C ILE A 235 -3.69 1.15 -24.53
N LEU A 236 -2.69 1.39 -25.39
CA LEU A 236 -2.00 0.31 -26.10
C LEU A 236 -1.34 -0.67 -25.14
N ALA A 237 -0.61 -0.16 -24.14
CA ALA A 237 0.05 -0.99 -23.14
C ALA A 237 -0.95 -1.85 -22.36
N SER A 238 -2.10 -1.29 -21.96
CA SER A 238 -3.14 -2.03 -21.23
C SER A 238 -3.76 -3.16 -22.05
N ILE A 239 -3.84 -3.00 -23.36
CA ILE A 239 -4.30 -4.07 -24.27
C ILE A 239 -3.21 -5.13 -24.43
N VAL A 240 -1.97 -4.71 -24.72
CA VAL A 240 -0.82 -5.63 -24.87
C VAL A 240 -0.61 -6.45 -23.59
N GLU A 241 -0.74 -5.82 -22.39
CA GLU A 241 -0.64 -6.51 -21.10
C GLU A 241 -1.57 -7.72 -20.98
N ARG A 242 -2.73 -7.63 -21.59
CA ARG A 242 -3.76 -8.68 -21.52
C ARG A 242 -3.62 -9.74 -22.61
N GLU A 243 -2.74 -9.52 -23.59
CA GLU A 243 -2.58 -10.40 -24.74
C GLU A 243 -1.28 -11.21 -24.70
N TYR A 244 -0.12 -10.57 -24.33
CA TYR A 244 1.14 -11.29 -24.35
C TYR A 244 1.25 -12.34 -23.26
N ARG A 245 2.00 -13.40 -23.53
CA ARG A 245 2.36 -14.44 -22.56
C ARG A 245 3.87 -14.56 -22.38
N VAL A 246 4.62 -14.17 -23.39
CA VAL A 246 6.09 -14.19 -23.42
C VAL A 246 6.57 -12.78 -23.70
N SER A 247 7.46 -12.28 -22.86
CA SER A 247 7.86 -10.86 -22.84
C SER A 247 8.50 -10.38 -24.16
N ASP A 248 9.21 -11.25 -24.89
CA ASP A 248 9.85 -10.91 -26.15
C ASP A 248 8.84 -10.69 -27.31
N GLU A 249 7.60 -11.15 -27.16
CA GLU A 249 6.52 -10.95 -28.14
C GLU A 249 5.74 -9.65 -27.93
N ALA A 250 5.79 -9.05 -26.73
CA ALA A 250 5.03 -7.83 -26.41
C ALA A 250 5.31 -6.67 -27.38
N PRO A 251 6.57 -6.33 -27.74
CA PRO A 251 6.83 -5.29 -28.74
C PRO A 251 6.26 -5.61 -30.13
N VAL A 252 6.25 -6.89 -30.54
CA VAL A 252 5.67 -7.32 -31.81
C VAL A 252 4.15 -7.17 -31.79
N MET A 253 3.48 -7.54 -30.69
CA MET A 253 2.02 -7.34 -30.53
C MET A 253 1.66 -5.86 -30.55
N ALA A 254 2.42 -5.00 -29.87
CA ALA A 254 2.24 -3.55 -29.96
C ALA A 254 2.35 -3.07 -31.41
N GLY A 255 3.34 -3.57 -32.15
CA GLY A 255 3.50 -3.31 -33.61
C GLY A 255 2.29 -3.72 -34.40
N VAL A 256 1.70 -4.91 -34.17
CA VAL A 256 0.47 -5.39 -34.84
C VAL A 256 -0.69 -4.43 -34.62
N PHE A 257 -0.94 -4.01 -33.37
CA PHE A 257 -2.03 -3.07 -33.05
C PHE A 257 -1.81 -1.71 -33.73
N LEU A 258 -0.60 -1.18 -33.72
CA LEU A 258 -0.29 0.08 -34.40
C LEU A 258 -0.41 -0.04 -35.92
N ASN A 259 -0.06 -1.18 -36.54
CA ASN A 259 -0.26 -1.42 -37.95
C ASN A 259 -1.76 -1.42 -38.33
N ARG A 260 -2.60 -2.07 -37.49
CA ARG A 260 -4.07 -2.04 -37.65
C ARG A 260 -4.62 -0.62 -37.56
N LEU A 261 -4.21 0.16 -36.58
CA LEU A 261 -4.62 1.57 -36.43
C LEU A 261 -4.25 2.40 -37.66
N ARG A 262 -3.04 2.22 -38.20
CA ARG A 262 -2.56 2.96 -39.38
C ARG A 262 -3.41 2.74 -40.62
N ILE A 263 -4.01 1.55 -40.77
CA ILE A 263 -4.89 1.22 -41.92
C ILE A 263 -6.38 1.28 -41.54
N ASN A 264 -6.73 1.88 -40.39
CA ASN A 264 -8.09 1.97 -39.86
C ASN A 264 -8.78 0.60 -39.71
N MET A 265 -8.01 -0.43 -39.36
CA MET A 265 -8.52 -1.77 -39.05
C MET A 265 -8.85 -1.86 -37.56
N ALA A 266 -9.98 -2.49 -37.24
CA ALA A 266 -10.40 -2.73 -35.87
C ALA A 266 -9.35 -3.55 -35.10
N LEU A 267 -9.09 -3.20 -33.81
CA LEU A 267 -8.10 -3.89 -33.01
C LEU A 267 -8.50 -5.33 -32.65
N GLN A 268 -9.79 -5.60 -32.48
CA GLN A 268 -10.35 -6.93 -32.23
C GLN A 268 -9.66 -7.68 -31.10
N SER A 269 -9.39 -6.98 -29.98
CA SER A 269 -8.87 -7.61 -28.78
C SER A 269 -10.01 -8.13 -27.90
N CYS A 270 -9.95 -9.42 -27.58
CA CYS A 270 -10.89 -10.06 -26.65
C CYS A 270 -10.87 -9.40 -25.26
N ALA A 271 -9.71 -8.90 -24.82
CA ALA A 271 -9.54 -8.27 -23.54
C ALA A 271 -10.44 -7.03 -23.35
N THR A 272 -10.67 -6.27 -24.44
CA THR A 272 -11.56 -5.10 -24.40
C THR A 272 -13.02 -5.48 -24.20
N VAL A 273 -13.47 -6.61 -24.75
CA VAL A 273 -14.83 -7.15 -24.53
C VAL A 273 -14.98 -7.70 -23.12
N VAL A 274 -13.96 -8.39 -22.61
CA VAL A 274 -13.94 -8.85 -21.21
C VAL A 274 -14.05 -7.67 -20.26
N TYR A 275 -13.31 -6.58 -20.51
CA TYR A 275 -13.40 -5.35 -19.71
C TYR A 275 -14.84 -4.78 -19.68
N VAL A 276 -15.52 -4.75 -20.82
CA VAL A 276 -16.92 -4.33 -20.87
C VAL A 276 -17.81 -5.23 -20.00
N ILE A 277 -17.62 -6.53 -20.06
CA ILE A 277 -18.42 -7.49 -19.29
C ILE A 277 -18.15 -7.34 -17.79
N THR A 278 -16.88 -7.26 -17.38
CA THR A 278 -16.51 -7.28 -15.96
C THR A 278 -16.60 -5.92 -15.29
N GLU A 279 -16.05 -4.88 -15.91
CA GLU A 279 -15.89 -3.58 -15.27
C GLU A 279 -17.07 -2.64 -15.54
N ILE A 280 -17.64 -2.70 -16.74
CA ILE A 280 -18.75 -1.80 -17.11
C ILE A 280 -20.10 -2.42 -16.78
N GLN A 281 -20.29 -3.72 -17.08
CA GLN A 281 -21.55 -4.42 -16.78
C GLN A 281 -21.58 -5.07 -15.39
N GLY A 282 -20.44 -5.12 -14.67
CA GLY A 282 -20.33 -5.72 -13.34
C GLY A 282 -20.59 -7.23 -13.30
N LYS A 283 -20.44 -7.91 -14.44
CA LYS A 283 -20.67 -9.37 -14.53
C LYS A 283 -19.40 -10.15 -14.15
N PRO A 284 -19.54 -11.43 -13.74
CA PRO A 284 -18.39 -12.30 -13.53
C PRO A 284 -17.52 -12.44 -14.78
N HIS A 285 -16.21 -12.65 -14.56
CA HIS A 285 -15.27 -12.90 -15.65
C HIS A 285 -15.69 -14.15 -16.46
N PRO A 286 -15.93 -14.03 -17.77
CA PRO A 286 -16.35 -15.16 -18.60
C PRO A 286 -15.23 -16.19 -18.72
N SER A 287 -15.56 -17.47 -18.65
CA SER A 287 -14.60 -18.55 -18.89
C SER A 287 -14.16 -18.62 -20.36
N ARG A 288 -15.02 -18.18 -21.26
CA ARG A 288 -14.76 -17.98 -22.70
C ARG A 288 -15.71 -16.91 -23.25
N LEU A 289 -15.31 -16.23 -24.34
CA LEU A 289 -16.21 -15.36 -25.08
C LEU A 289 -16.97 -16.15 -26.15
N PHE A 290 -18.22 -15.78 -26.33
CA PHE A 290 -19.08 -16.27 -27.41
C PHE A 290 -19.24 -15.17 -28.47
N TYR A 291 -19.70 -15.53 -29.69
CA TYR A 291 -19.94 -14.55 -30.75
C TYR A 291 -20.89 -13.44 -30.35
N ILE A 292 -21.91 -13.75 -29.53
CA ILE A 292 -22.86 -12.77 -29.03
C ILE A 292 -22.18 -11.70 -28.11
N ASP A 293 -21.09 -12.06 -27.42
CA ASP A 293 -20.35 -11.12 -26.59
C ASP A 293 -19.59 -10.11 -27.43
N LEU A 294 -19.15 -10.50 -28.65
CA LEU A 294 -18.47 -9.60 -29.58
C LEU A 294 -19.42 -8.56 -30.20
N GLU A 295 -20.73 -8.73 -30.06
CA GLU A 295 -21.77 -7.82 -30.55
C GLU A 295 -22.22 -6.81 -29.48
N ILE A 296 -21.62 -6.82 -28.28
CA ILE A 296 -21.93 -5.87 -27.20
C ILE A 296 -21.63 -4.44 -27.69
N ARG A 297 -22.66 -3.61 -27.76
CA ARG A 297 -22.51 -2.19 -28.16
C ARG A 297 -21.98 -1.37 -26.98
N ASN A 298 -20.66 -1.18 -26.97
CA ASN A 298 -19.96 -0.32 -26.02
C ASN A 298 -18.70 0.25 -26.71
N PRO A 299 -18.34 1.54 -26.52
CA PRO A 299 -17.16 2.14 -27.12
C PRO A 299 -15.83 1.40 -26.85
N TYR A 300 -15.73 0.66 -25.76
CA TYR A 300 -14.57 -0.20 -25.46
C TYR A 300 -14.50 -1.46 -26.32
N ASN A 301 -15.60 -1.88 -26.99
CA ASN A 301 -15.58 -3.07 -27.82
C ASN A 301 -14.84 -2.83 -29.16
N THR A 302 -13.58 -3.18 -29.19
CA THR A 302 -12.71 -3.00 -30.36
C THR A 302 -13.00 -3.96 -31.54
N TYR A 303 -14.00 -4.82 -31.45
CA TYR A 303 -14.55 -5.56 -32.58
C TYR A 303 -15.52 -4.71 -33.42
N LEU A 304 -16.28 -3.82 -32.77
CA LEU A 304 -17.30 -3.00 -33.41
C LEU A 304 -16.81 -1.58 -33.73
N TYR A 305 -15.92 -1.04 -32.90
CA TYR A 305 -15.45 0.33 -32.98
C TYR A 305 -13.96 0.34 -33.34
N PRO A 306 -13.57 0.77 -34.58
CA PRO A 306 -12.17 0.91 -34.95
C PRO A 306 -11.49 2.06 -34.18
N GLY A 307 -10.17 1.98 -34.07
CA GLY A 307 -9.38 2.92 -33.27
C GLY A 307 -9.11 2.41 -31.85
N PHE A 308 -8.56 3.28 -31.02
CA PHE A 308 -8.41 3.02 -29.58
C PHE A 308 -9.75 3.07 -28.86
N PRO A 309 -9.93 2.25 -27.81
CA PRO A 309 -11.04 2.42 -26.88
C PRO A 309 -10.90 3.77 -26.15
N PRO A 310 -11.97 4.25 -25.46
CA PRO A 310 -11.97 5.54 -24.76
C PRO A 310 -10.88 5.71 -23.70
N GLY A 311 -10.43 4.60 -23.10
CA GLY A 311 -9.40 4.61 -22.07
C GLY A 311 -8.73 3.24 -21.92
N PRO A 312 -7.74 3.13 -21.02
CA PRO A 312 -7.08 1.88 -20.68
C PRO A 312 -8.06 0.85 -20.08
N ILE A 313 -7.70 -0.44 -20.16
CA ILE A 313 -8.52 -1.55 -19.68
C ILE A 313 -7.90 -2.34 -18.53
N SER A 314 -6.70 -1.97 -18.11
CA SER A 314 -5.98 -2.57 -16.98
C SER A 314 -4.71 -1.77 -16.69
N ALA A 315 -4.07 -2.05 -15.56
CA ALA A 315 -2.76 -1.51 -15.20
C ALA A 315 -1.64 -2.27 -15.94
N PRO A 316 -0.94 -1.64 -16.89
CA PRO A 316 0.16 -2.27 -17.59
C PRO A 316 1.41 -2.33 -16.72
N GLY A 317 2.14 -3.45 -16.79
CA GLY A 317 3.48 -3.59 -16.22
C GLY A 317 4.57 -2.99 -17.10
N LEU A 318 5.81 -3.12 -16.62
CA LEU A 318 6.97 -2.54 -17.28
C LEU A 318 7.17 -3.06 -18.70
N ILE A 319 6.90 -4.34 -18.93
CA ILE A 319 7.08 -5.00 -20.26
C ILE A 319 6.10 -4.40 -21.28
N ALA A 320 4.83 -4.32 -20.92
CA ALA A 320 3.79 -3.80 -21.83
C ALA A 320 3.95 -2.29 -22.07
N LEU A 321 4.31 -1.52 -21.04
CA LEU A 321 4.62 -0.09 -21.20
C LEU A 321 5.80 0.12 -22.13
N ASN A 322 6.90 -0.62 -21.93
CA ASN A 322 8.06 -0.53 -22.81
C ASN A 322 7.73 -0.97 -24.24
N ALA A 323 6.90 -2.01 -24.43
CA ALA A 323 6.45 -2.46 -25.73
C ALA A 323 5.60 -1.40 -26.46
N ALA A 324 4.76 -0.67 -25.74
CA ALA A 324 3.94 0.39 -26.31
C ALA A 324 4.75 1.65 -26.68
N VAL A 325 5.78 1.98 -25.87
CA VAL A 325 6.70 3.10 -26.15
C VAL A 325 7.67 2.76 -27.28
N ASN A 326 8.17 1.52 -27.33
CA ASN A 326 9.18 1.04 -28.26
C ASN A 326 8.66 -0.19 -29.05
N PRO A 327 7.59 -0.03 -29.85
CA PRO A 327 6.99 -1.14 -30.59
C PRO A 327 7.94 -1.66 -31.68
N ALA A 328 7.89 -2.97 -31.94
CA ALA A 328 8.65 -3.54 -33.04
C ALA A 328 8.11 -3.05 -34.39
N ILE A 329 9.00 -2.64 -35.26
CA ILE A 329 8.66 -2.24 -36.62
C ILE A 329 8.49 -3.50 -37.48
N THR A 330 7.24 -3.85 -37.74
CA THR A 330 6.86 -5.02 -38.55
C THR A 330 5.72 -4.64 -39.49
N ASP A 331 5.35 -5.57 -40.37
CA ASP A 331 4.16 -5.47 -41.24
C ASP A 331 3.09 -6.51 -40.87
N TYR A 332 3.21 -7.14 -39.70
CA TYR A 332 2.20 -8.08 -39.20
C TYR A 332 0.89 -7.36 -38.83
N LEU A 333 -0.21 -8.02 -39.18
CA LEU A 333 -1.58 -7.56 -38.87
C LEU A 333 -2.34 -8.53 -37.98
N TYR A 334 -1.84 -9.75 -37.80
CA TYR A 334 -2.50 -10.81 -37.05
C TYR A 334 -1.50 -11.54 -36.17
N PHE A 335 -1.99 -12.03 -35.02
CA PHE A 335 -1.28 -12.98 -34.18
C PHE A 335 -2.26 -14.03 -33.64
N ARG A 336 -1.77 -15.21 -33.34
CA ARG A 336 -2.54 -16.31 -32.77
C ARG A 336 -1.65 -17.19 -31.92
N LEU A 337 -2.16 -17.54 -30.71
CA LEU A 337 -1.48 -18.52 -29.86
C LEU A 337 -1.41 -19.87 -30.60
N THR A 338 -0.21 -20.34 -30.90
CA THR A 338 0.03 -21.62 -31.60
C THR A 338 0.75 -22.65 -30.72
N ASP A 339 1.48 -22.21 -29.70
CA ASP A 339 2.08 -23.09 -28.71
C ASP A 339 1.58 -22.66 -27.32
N ALA A 340 0.54 -23.31 -26.84
CA ALA A 340 -0.04 -23.04 -25.53
C ALA A 340 0.90 -23.40 -24.37
N SER A 341 1.80 -24.36 -24.56
CA SER A 341 2.75 -24.82 -23.54
C SER A 341 3.90 -23.84 -23.36
N ALA A 342 4.41 -23.28 -24.47
CA ALA A 342 5.43 -22.23 -24.45
C ALA A 342 4.83 -20.82 -24.37
N GLY A 343 3.51 -20.65 -24.49
CA GLY A 343 2.83 -19.36 -24.52
C GLY A 343 3.12 -18.54 -25.78
N ARG A 344 3.57 -19.17 -26.89
CA ARG A 344 4.04 -18.47 -28.07
C ARG A 344 3.00 -18.30 -29.15
N HIS A 345 3.08 -17.15 -29.83
CA HIS A 345 2.18 -16.77 -30.91
C HIS A 345 2.87 -16.85 -32.26
N TYR A 346 2.04 -17.16 -33.28
CA TYR A 346 2.40 -17.01 -34.70
C TYR A 346 1.89 -15.64 -35.17
N PHE A 347 2.79 -14.88 -35.79
CA PHE A 347 2.49 -13.56 -36.35
C PHE A 347 2.39 -13.63 -37.85
N SER A 348 1.36 -13.02 -38.44
CA SER A 348 1.12 -13.08 -39.91
C SER A 348 0.68 -11.73 -40.48
N ARG A 349 0.92 -11.58 -41.79
CA ARG A 349 0.56 -10.38 -42.55
C ARG A 349 -0.83 -10.49 -43.16
N SER A 350 -1.23 -11.72 -43.54
CA SER A 350 -2.52 -11.99 -44.18
C SER A 350 -3.47 -12.76 -43.26
N PHE A 351 -4.77 -12.60 -43.50
CA PHE A 351 -5.80 -13.35 -42.78
C PHE A 351 -5.75 -14.85 -43.13
N ASP A 352 -5.39 -15.20 -44.40
CA ASP A 352 -5.26 -16.59 -44.81
C ASP A 352 -4.14 -17.32 -44.04
N ASP A 353 -3.00 -16.65 -43.80
CA ASP A 353 -1.93 -17.22 -42.99
C ASP A 353 -2.35 -17.36 -41.52
N HIS A 354 -3.12 -16.40 -41.01
CA HIS A 354 -3.66 -16.46 -39.66
C HIS A 354 -4.62 -17.66 -39.51
N ILE A 355 -5.48 -17.94 -40.48
CA ILE A 355 -6.35 -19.11 -40.46
C ILE A 355 -5.54 -20.40 -40.53
N ARG A 356 -4.57 -20.50 -41.47
CA ARG A 356 -3.67 -21.65 -41.58
C ARG A 356 -2.88 -21.96 -40.32
N ALA A 357 -2.44 -20.92 -39.60
CA ALA A 357 -1.78 -21.08 -38.32
C ALA A 357 -2.66 -21.79 -37.30
N GLY A 358 -3.98 -21.67 -37.39
CA GLY A 358 -4.94 -22.41 -36.55
C GLY A 358 -4.96 -23.92 -36.80
N GLU A 359 -4.62 -24.37 -38.02
CA GLU A 359 -4.54 -25.78 -38.36
C GLU A 359 -3.28 -26.45 -37.79
N LEU A 360 -2.22 -25.66 -37.51
CA LEU A 360 -0.98 -26.14 -36.90
C LEU A 360 -1.14 -26.57 -35.43
N LEU A 361 -2.21 -26.10 -34.78
CA LEU A 361 -2.54 -26.44 -33.39
C LEU A 361 -3.16 -27.84 -33.19
N ILE A 362 -3.50 -28.52 -34.29
CA ILE A 362 -4.25 -29.80 -34.26
C ILE A 362 -3.27 -31.00 -34.38
N LYS A 363 -2.00 -30.82 -34.11
CA LYS A 363 -1.12 -31.99 -33.92
C LYS A 363 -1.20 -32.44 -32.44
N PRO A 364 -1.60 -33.71 -32.22
CA PRO A 364 -1.71 -34.30 -30.90
C PRO A 364 -0.38 -34.37 -30.17
#